data_0ab91b86df4c380917a257341a5f2346
#
_entry.id   0ab91b86df4c380917a257341a5f2346
#
_cell.length_a   1.000
_cell.length_b   1.000
_cell.length_c   1.000
_cell.angle_alpha   90.00
_cell.angle_beta   90.00
_cell.angle_gamma   90.00
#
_symmetry.space_group_name_H-M   'P 1'
#
loop_
_entity.id
_entity.type
_entity.pdbx_description
1 polymer ?
#
loop_
_entity_poly.entity_id
_entity_poly.type
_entity_poly.pdbx_seq_one_letter_code
_entity_poly.pdbx_strand_id
1 'polypeptide(L)'
;MLTITIPAIEGFDERTQEFVILAKEQTLQLEHSLVSLSKWESKWCKPFLSNEDKTSEETIDYIKCMTITQNVSPDTYKRLTTSNIEEINKYIGLPMTATTFHEDNQRGRSREIITNEIIYHWMISLNIPMECQKWHLNRLLTLIRVCNIKNTPPKKMGKGDIMRRNAALNAKRRNQLNTKG
;
A
#
# COMPACT_ATOMS: atom_id res chain seq x y z
N MET A 1 6.06 -4.42 -8.26
CA MET A 1 5.38 -5.42 -9.09
C MET A 1 5.75 -6.79 -8.58
N LEU A 2 4.76 -7.66 -8.31
CA LEU A 2 4.91 -9.04 -7.86
C LEU A 2 4.71 -9.97 -9.05
N THR A 3 5.49 -11.03 -9.14
CA THR A 3 5.31 -12.10 -10.13
C THR A 3 5.04 -13.39 -9.38
N ILE A 4 3.91 -14.03 -9.65
CA ILE A 4 3.54 -15.32 -9.07
C ILE A 4 3.37 -16.35 -10.17
N THR A 5 3.62 -17.60 -9.84
CA THR A 5 3.41 -18.72 -10.75
C THR A 5 2.29 -19.61 -10.22
N ILE A 6 1.30 -19.86 -11.05
CA ILE A 6 0.20 -20.79 -10.79
C ILE A 6 0.55 -22.12 -11.43
N PRO A 7 0.60 -23.22 -10.66
CA PRO A 7 1.06 -24.51 -11.16
C PRO A 7 0.13 -25.08 -12.24
N ALA A 8 0.68 -25.95 -13.07
CA ALA A 8 -0.09 -26.77 -13.99
C ALA A 8 -0.99 -27.73 -13.19
N ILE A 9 -2.10 -28.15 -13.81
CA ILE A 9 -2.92 -29.25 -13.33
C ILE A 9 -2.72 -30.42 -14.27
N GLU A 10 -2.31 -31.54 -13.72
CA GLU A 10 -2.22 -32.81 -14.42
C GLU A 10 -3.42 -33.68 -14.01
N GLY A 11 -3.99 -34.36 -14.96
CA GLY A 11 -5.03 -35.37 -14.77
C GLY A 11 -4.59 -36.68 -15.36
N PHE A 12 -5.11 -37.79 -14.84
CA PHE A 12 -4.90 -39.12 -15.41
C PHE A 12 -6.09 -39.50 -16.31
N ASP A 13 -5.84 -39.73 -17.58
CA ASP A 13 -6.86 -40.25 -18.52
C ASP A 13 -6.89 -41.80 -18.44
N GLU A 14 -7.93 -42.32 -17.81
CA GLU A 14 -8.09 -43.77 -17.62
C GLU A 14 -8.20 -44.54 -18.94
N ARG A 15 -8.65 -43.87 -20.01
CA ARG A 15 -8.84 -44.50 -21.32
C ARG A 15 -7.50 -44.69 -22.05
N THR A 16 -6.62 -43.71 -21.98
CA THR A 16 -5.28 -43.76 -22.61
C THR A 16 -4.20 -44.23 -21.65
N GLN A 17 -4.50 -44.32 -20.34
CA GLN A 17 -3.55 -44.60 -19.25
C GLN A 17 -2.35 -43.64 -19.23
N GLU A 18 -2.57 -42.39 -19.63
CA GLU A 18 -1.54 -41.36 -19.69
C GLU A 18 -1.92 -40.17 -18.80
N PHE A 19 -0.88 -39.46 -18.32
CA PHE A 19 -1.06 -38.16 -17.66
C PHE A 19 -1.26 -37.10 -18.74
N VAL A 20 -2.35 -36.35 -18.64
CA VAL A 20 -2.65 -35.20 -19.52
C VAL A 20 -2.63 -33.92 -18.75
N ILE A 21 -2.05 -32.88 -19.34
CA ILE A 21 -2.05 -31.54 -18.77
C ILE A 21 -3.43 -30.92 -18.98
N LEU A 22 -4.25 -30.86 -17.93
CA LEU A 22 -5.58 -30.25 -17.95
C LEU A 22 -5.49 -28.71 -17.98
N ALA A 23 -4.50 -28.14 -17.32
CA ALA A 23 -4.22 -26.71 -17.38
C ALA A 23 -2.72 -26.45 -17.27
N LYS A 24 -2.21 -25.63 -18.18
CA LYS A 24 -0.78 -25.25 -18.19
C LYS A 24 -0.44 -24.33 -17.01
N GLU A 25 0.82 -24.38 -16.61
CA GLU A 25 1.40 -23.38 -15.71
C GLU A 25 1.19 -21.97 -16.28
N GLN A 26 0.88 -21.01 -15.41
CA GLN A 26 0.68 -19.63 -15.81
C GLN A 26 1.34 -18.66 -14.83
N THR A 27 2.12 -17.74 -15.37
CA THR A 27 2.75 -16.66 -14.57
C THR A 27 1.89 -15.41 -14.65
N LEU A 28 1.59 -14.81 -13.49
CA LEU A 28 0.85 -13.56 -13.35
C LEU A 28 1.76 -12.46 -12.81
N GLN A 29 1.65 -11.29 -13.41
CA GLN A 29 2.23 -10.04 -12.90
C GLN A 29 1.14 -9.22 -12.23
N LEU A 30 1.38 -8.85 -10.97
CA LEU A 30 0.43 -8.16 -10.12
C LEU A 30 1.02 -6.84 -9.61
N GLU A 31 0.17 -5.80 -9.52
CA GLU A 31 0.54 -4.54 -8.88
C GLU A 31 -0.56 -4.06 -7.95
N HIS A 32 -0.20 -3.86 -6.68
CA HIS A 32 -1.06 -3.23 -5.68
C HIS A 32 -1.01 -1.71 -5.86
N SER A 33 -1.87 -1.16 -6.68
CA SER A 33 -1.85 0.25 -7.10
C SER A 33 -3.19 0.95 -6.85
N LEU A 34 -3.19 2.28 -6.93
CA LEU A 34 -4.43 3.05 -6.86
C LEU A 34 -5.40 2.68 -7.99
N VAL A 35 -4.88 2.29 -9.16
CA VAL A 35 -5.70 1.82 -10.29
C VAL A 35 -6.42 0.52 -9.94
N SER A 36 -5.73 -0.45 -9.31
CA SER A 36 -6.35 -1.71 -8.90
C SER A 36 -7.39 -1.50 -7.80
N LEU A 37 -7.09 -0.59 -6.85
CA LEU A 37 -8.02 -0.18 -5.80
C LEU A 37 -9.30 0.42 -6.41
N SER A 38 -9.17 1.39 -7.31
CA SER A 38 -10.29 2.07 -7.96
C SER A 38 -11.18 1.09 -8.74
N LYS A 39 -10.60 0.13 -9.46
CA LYS A 39 -11.37 -0.90 -10.17
C LYS A 39 -12.20 -1.75 -9.22
N TRP A 40 -11.65 -2.11 -8.08
CA TRP A 40 -12.34 -2.93 -7.09
C TRP A 40 -13.45 -2.14 -6.39
N GLU A 41 -13.16 -0.92 -5.91
CA GLU A 41 -14.14 -0.07 -5.23
C GLU A 41 -15.32 0.30 -6.13
N SER A 42 -15.07 0.59 -7.42
CA SER A 42 -16.15 0.89 -8.36
C SER A 42 -17.04 -0.32 -8.65
N LYS A 43 -16.52 -1.54 -8.52
CA LYS A 43 -17.33 -2.77 -8.71
C LYS A 43 -18.14 -3.13 -7.47
N TRP A 44 -17.52 -3.07 -6.30
CA TRP A 44 -18.12 -3.52 -5.06
C TRP A 44 -18.86 -2.42 -4.29
N CYS A 45 -18.65 -1.15 -4.65
CA CYS A 45 -19.20 0.03 -3.96
C CYS A 45 -18.89 0.02 -2.45
N LYS A 46 -17.71 -0.48 -2.09
CA LYS A 46 -17.21 -0.59 -0.71
C LYS A 46 -15.81 0.01 -0.62
N PRO A 47 -15.45 0.68 0.48
CA PRO A 47 -14.09 1.19 0.69
C PRO A 47 -13.12 0.03 0.94
N PHE A 48 -12.12 -0.13 0.07
CA PHE A 48 -11.16 -1.23 0.19
C PHE A 48 -10.30 -1.14 1.45
N LEU A 49 -9.93 0.08 1.84
CA LEU A 49 -9.06 0.34 3.01
C LEU A 49 -9.80 0.37 4.34
N SER A 50 -11.11 0.00 4.37
CA SER A 50 -11.83 -0.18 5.62
C SER A 50 -11.31 -1.38 6.42
N ASN A 51 -11.58 -1.39 7.73
CA ASN A 51 -11.25 -2.51 8.61
C ASN A 51 -12.24 -3.69 8.50
N GLU A 52 -13.14 -3.66 7.53
CA GLU A 52 -14.09 -4.74 7.30
C GLU A 52 -13.41 -5.93 6.64
N ASP A 53 -13.73 -7.13 7.13
CA ASP A 53 -13.23 -8.36 6.55
C ASP A 53 -13.80 -8.55 5.14
N LYS A 54 -12.93 -8.90 4.21
CA LYS A 54 -13.30 -9.18 2.83
C LYS A 54 -13.62 -10.65 2.64
N THR A 55 -14.67 -10.92 1.91
CA THR A 55 -15.02 -12.29 1.51
C THR A 55 -13.96 -12.89 0.60
N SER A 56 -13.95 -14.22 0.47
CA SER A 56 -13.04 -14.90 -0.47
C SER A 56 -13.25 -14.44 -1.91
N GLU A 57 -14.50 -14.17 -2.31
CA GLU A 57 -14.84 -13.66 -3.62
C GLU A 57 -14.27 -12.26 -3.86
N GLU A 58 -14.45 -11.35 -2.90
CA GLU A 58 -13.90 -9.98 -2.92
C GLU A 58 -12.38 -9.99 -3.00
N THR A 59 -11.74 -10.93 -2.28
CA THR A 59 -10.28 -11.09 -2.30
C THR A 59 -9.78 -11.58 -3.66
N ILE A 60 -10.39 -12.60 -4.24
CA ILE A 60 -10.03 -13.11 -5.57
C ILE A 60 -10.27 -12.03 -6.63
N ASP A 61 -11.35 -11.28 -6.51
CA ASP A 61 -11.65 -10.20 -7.44
C ASP A 61 -10.63 -9.05 -7.34
N TYR A 62 -10.14 -8.77 -6.13
CA TYR A 62 -9.06 -7.80 -5.98
C TYR A 62 -7.77 -8.26 -6.65
N ILE A 63 -7.42 -9.54 -6.55
CA ILE A 63 -6.27 -10.12 -7.26
C ILE A 63 -6.42 -9.95 -8.78
N LYS A 64 -7.64 -10.13 -9.32
CA LYS A 64 -7.93 -9.84 -10.73
C LYS A 64 -7.70 -8.36 -11.06
N CYS A 65 -8.15 -7.45 -10.21
CA CYS A 65 -7.92 -6.01 -10.40
C CYS A 65 -6.43 -5.63 -10.36
N MET A 66 -5.62 -6.34 -9.57
CA MET A 66 -4.16 -6.18 -9.49
C MET A 66 -3.43 -6.75 -10.71
N THR A 67 -4.05 -7.67 -11.45
CA THR A 67 -3.39 -8.39 -12.55
C THR A 67 -3.10 -7.45 -13.72
N ILE A 68 -1.83 -7.39 -14.14
CA ILE A 68 -1.34 -6.63 -15.29
C ILE A 68 -1.26 -7.54 -16.52
N THR A 69 -0.99 -8.83 -16.31
CA THR A 69 -0.93 -9.82 -17.37
C THR A 69 -2.23 -9.83 -18.16
N GLN A 70 -2.12 -9.71 -19.49
CA GLN A 70 -3.29 -9.69 -20.38
C GLN A 70 -3.79 -11.11 -20.71
N ASN A 71 -5.04 -11.20 -21.10
CA ASN A 71 -5.69 -12.44 -21.58
C ASN A 71 -5.62 -13.61 -20.60
N VAL A 72 -5.75 -13.32 -19.29
CA VAL A 72 -5.81 -14.35 -18.25
C VAL A 72 -7.21 -14.94 -18.18
N SER A 73 -7.31 -16.27 -18.30
CA SER A 73 -8.60 -16.95 -18.13
C SER A 73 -9.14 -16.78 -16.70
N PRO A 74 -10.45 -16.55 -16.52
CA PRO A 74 -11.05 -16.51 -15.18
C PRO A 74 -10.81 -17.77 -14.34
N ASP A 75 -10.66 -18.93 -14.96
CA ASP A 75 -10.40 -20.19 -14.26
C ASP A 75 -9.00 -20.26 -13.66
N THR A 76 -8.06 -19.45 -14.15
CA THR A 76 -6.72 -19.35 -13.58
C THR A 76 -6.76 -18.89 -12.13
N TYR A 77 -7.63 -17.97 -11.78
CA TYR A 77 -7.76 -17.46 -10.40
C TYR A 77 -8.37 -18.47 -9.43
N LYS A 78 -9.12 -19.45 -9.93
CA LYS A 78 -9.64 -20.57 -9.11
C LYS A 78 -8.54 -21.55 -8.68
N ARG A 79 -7.38 -21.50 -9.36
CA ARG A 79 -6.22 -22.37 -9.11
C ARG A 79 -5.17 -21.72 -8.21
N LEU A 80 -5.44 -20.52 -7.70
CA LEU A 80 -4.54 -19.86 -6.74
C LEU A 80 -4.35 -20.76 -5.52
N THR A 81 -3.10 -21.05 -5.21
CA THR A 81 -2.74 -21.82 -4.00
C THR A 81 -2.72 -20.94 -2.76
N THR A 82 -2.79 -21.54 -1.58
CA THR A 82 -2.64 -20.81 -0.31
C THR A 82 -1.32 -20.04 -0.28
N SER A 83 -0.24 -20.65 -0.77
CA SER A 83 1.08 -20.00 -0.86
C SER A 83 1.05 -18.76 -1.76
N ASN A 84 0.36 -18.81 -2.90
CA ASN A 84 0.20 -17.63 -3.76
C ASN A 84 -0.55 -16.51 -3.02
N ILE A 85 -1.61 -16.82 -2.29
CA ILE A 85 -2.40 -15.83 -1.53
C ILE A 85 -1.55 -15.22 -0.41
N GLU A 86 -0.76 -16.00 0.31
CA GLU A 86 0.14 -15.52 1.34
C GLU A 86 1.21 -14.57 0.76
N GLU A 87 1.79 -14.93 -0.38
CA GLU A 87 2.77 -14.09 -1.08
C GLU A 87 2.16 -12.76 -1.54
N ILE A 88 0.93 -12.79 -2.08
CA ILE A 88 0.18 -11.59 -2.47
C ILE A 88 -0.09 -10.72 -1.25
N ASN A 89 -0.58 -11.28 -0.15
CA ASN A 89 -0.87 -10.54 1.08
C ASN A 89 0.39 -9.90 1.66
N LYS A 90 1.50 -10.64 1.66
CA LYS A 90 2.80 -10.11 2.06
C LYS A 90 3.22 -8.92 1.18
N TYR A 91 3.05 -9.05 -0.14
CA TYR A 91 3.36 -7.98 -1.09
C TYR A 91 2.51 -6.73 -0.85
N ILE A 92 1.19 -6.88 -0.67
CA ILE A 92 0.28 -5.77 -0.35
C ILE A 92 0.74 -5.00 0.90
N GLY A 93 1.23 -5.70 1.92
CA GLY A 93 1.71 -5.11 3.17
C GLY A 93 3.10 -4.45 3.10
N LEU A 94 3.85 -4.62 2.00
CA LEU A 94 5.19 -4.04 1.89
C LEU A 94 5.13 -2.50 1.85
N PRO A 95 6.02 -1.79 2.55
CA PRO A 95 6.05 -0.32 2.54
C PRO A 95 6.54 0.25 1.21
N MET A 96 7.33 -0.50 0.44
CA MET A 96 7.90 -0.13 -0.88
C MET A 96 8.56 1.25 -0.91
N THR A 97 9.10 1.68 0.22
CA THR A 97 9.75 2.98 0.42
C THR A 97 10.84 2.88 1.48
N ALA A 98 11.89 3.70 1.32
CA ALA A 98 12.94 3.88 2.33
C ALA A 98 12.58 5.01 3.33
N THR A 99 11.51 5.76 3.07
CA THR A 99 11.09 6.87 3.94
C THR A 99 10.45 6.32 5.21
N THR A 100 10.99 6.71 6.35
CA THR A 100 10.43 6.43 7.67
C THR A 100 9.91 7.71 8.31
N PHE A 101 8.84 7.61 9.06
CA PHE A 101 8.28 8.74 9.81
C PHE A 101 8.38 8.44 11.30
N HIS A 102 8.86 9.41 12.08
CA HIS A 102 8.69 9.34 13.53
C HIS A 102 7.21 9.58 13.83
N GLU A 103 6.57 8.61 14.45
CA GLU A 103 5.17 8.75 14.86
C GLU A 103 5.13 9.66 16.10
N ASP A 104 4.66 10.88 15.89
CA ASP A 104 4.19 11.71 17.01
C ASP A 104 2.81 11.13 17.43
N ASN A 105 2.79 10.46 18.58
CA ASN A 105 1.59 9.81 19.16
C ASN A 105 0.42 10.76 19.47
N GLN A 106 0.48 12.02 19.04
CA GLN A 106 -0.53 13.05 19.34
C GLN A 106 -1.55 13.30 18.21
N ARG A 107 -1.41 12.65 17.07
CA ARG A 107 -2.45 12.78 16.02
C ARG A 107 -3.53 11.74 16.28
N GLY A 108 -4.68 12.19 16.78
CA GLY A 108 -5.87 11.36 16.84
C GLY A 108 -6.11 10.68 15.48
N ARG A 109 -6.42 9.39 15.50
CA ARG A 109 -6.78 8.66 14.28
C ARG A 109 -7.94 9.39 13.63
N SER A 110 -7.76 9.87 12.41
CA SER A 110 -8.87 10.34 11.59
C SER A 110 -9.89 9.22 11.50
N ARG A 111 -11.16 9.54 11.74
CA ARG A 111 -12.28 8.60 11.52
C ARG A 111 -12.71 8.56 10.05
N GLU A 112 -12.05 9.32 9.19
CA GLU A 112 -12.36 9.37 7.77
C GLU A 112 -11.96 8.06 7.11
N ILE A 113 -12.93 7.44 6.44
CA ILE A 113 -12.72 6.25 5.63
C ILE A 113 -12.07 6.70 4.33
N ILE A 114 -10.87 6.21 4.06
CA ILE A 114 -10.10 6.59 2.88
C ILE A 114 -10.57 5.73 1.69
N THR A 115 -11.08 6.38 0.65
CA THR A 115 -11.45 5.76 -0.62
C THR A 115 -10.50 6.18 -1.74
N ASN A 116 -10.60 5.53 -2.90
CA ASN A 116 -9.80 5.88 -4.05
C ASN A 116 -9.98 7.36 -4.49
N GLU A 117 -11.21 7.89 -4.44
CA GLU A 117 -11.51 9.29 -4.80
C GLU A 117 -10.79 10.28 -3.88
N ILE A 118 -10.71 9.99 -2.58
CA ILE A 118 -9.98 10.81 -1.62
C ILE A 118 -8.50 10.82 -1.95
N ILE A 119 -7.93 9.67 -2.31
CA ILE A 119 -6.52 9.58 -2.71
C ILE A 119 -6.27 10.36 -4.00
N TYR A 120 -7.14 10.25 -5.01
CA TYR A 120 -7.07 11.07 -6.23
C TYR A 120 -7.19 12.57 -5.93
N HIS A 121 -8.10 12.97 -5.03
CA HIS A 121 -8.20 14.35 -4.58
C HIS A 121 -6.89 14.85 -3.97
N TRP A 122 -6.26 14.05 -3.10
CA TRP A 122 -4.94 14.40 -2.54
C TRP A 122 -3.87 14.54 -3.61
N MET A 123 -3.83 13.63 -4.59
CA MET A 123 -2.87 13.72 -5.70
C MET A 123 -3.04 15.04 -6.47
N ILE A 124 -4.27 15.41 -6.82
CA ILE A 124 -4.57 16.64 -7.53
C ILE A 124 -4.19 17.87 -6.70
N SER A 125 -4.60 17.89 -5.42
CA SER A 125 -4.34 19.03 -4.50
C SER A 125 -2.85 19.25 -4.24
N LEU A 126 -2.05 18.20 -4.30
CA LEU A 126 -0.60 18.23 -4.07
C LEU A 126 0.21 18.30 -5.37
N ASN A 127 -0.44 18.43 -6.53
CA ASN A 127 0.18 18.40 -7.86
C ASN A 127 1.07 17.17 -8.09
N ILE A 128 0.63 15.99 -7.60
CA ILE A 128 1.32 14.72 -7.84
C ILE A 128 0.97 14.22 -9.23
N PRO A 129 1.96 13.88 -10.09
CA PRO A 129 1.71 13.37 -11.43
C PRO A 129 0.79 12.14 -11.43
N MET A 130 -0.17 12.08 -12.36
CA MET A 130 -1.15 10.99 -12.43
C MET A 130 -0.52 9.63 -12.73
N GLU A 131 0.67 9.59 -13.32
CA GLU A 131 1.45 8.36 -13.53
C GLU A 131 1.73 7.61 -12.22
N CYS A 132 1.82 8.35 -11.10
CA CYS A 132 2.04 7.77 -9.77
C CYS A 132 0.88 6.87 -9.29
N GLN A 133 -0.31 6.95 -9.89
CA GLN A 133 -1.43 6.04 -9.62
C GLN A 133 -1.09 4.57 -9.89
N LYS A 134 -0.09 4.31 -10.76
CA LYS A 134 0.39 2.98 -11.12
C LYS A 134 1.44 2.43 -10.15
N TRP A 135 1.94 3.27 -9.24
CA TRP A 135 2.91 2.82 -8.24
C TRP A 135 2.23 1.93 -7.21
N HIS A 136 3.05 1.20 -6.46
CA HIS A 136 2.57 0.50 -5.28
C HIS A 136 1.87 1.48 -4.34
N LEU A 137 0.68 1.12 -3.87
CA LEU A 137 -0.20 2.03 -3.11
C LEU A 137 0.50 2.62 -1.87
N ASN A 138 1.20 1.79 -1.09
CA ASN A 138 1.91 2.25 0.10
C ASN A 138 3.01 3.28 -0.23
N ARG A 139 3.68 3.13 -1.38
CA ARG A 139 4.64 4.11 -1.88
C ARG A 139 3.97 5.43 -2.23
N LEU A 140 2.82 5.39 -2.90
CA LEU A 140 2.03 6.57 -3.23
C LEU A 140 1.54 7.29 -1.97
N LEU A 141 0.97 6.56 -1.02
CA LEU A 141 0.52 7.13 0.26
C LEU A 141 1.68 7.76 1.04
N THR A 142 2.87 7.17 0.98
CA THR A 142 4.08 7.75 1.55
C THR A 142 4.43 9.08 0.88
N LEU A 143 4.38 9.15 -0.46
CA LEU A 143 4.63 10.39 -1.20
C LEU A 143 3.64 11.49 -0.80
N ILE A 144 2.35 11.16 -0.74
CA ILE A 144 1.29 12.08 -0.29
C ILE A 144 1.61 12.61 1.12
N ARG A 145 2.00 11.72 2.04
CA ARG A 145 2.38 12.12 3.42
C ARG A 145 3.60 13.04 3.43
N VAL A 146 4.62 12.77 2.62
CA VAL A 146 5.79 13.65 2.47
C VAL A 146 5.40 15.03 1.95
N CYS A 147 4.56 15.10 0.91
CA CYS A 147 4.08 16.36 0.36
C CYS A 147 3.30 17.16 1.41
N ASN A 148 2.40 16.52 2.14
CA ASN A 148 1.65 17.18 3.21
C ASN A 148 2.57 17.75 4.31
N ILE A 149 3.58 16.98 4.76
CA ILE A 149 4.53 17.44 5.77
C ILE A 149 5.34 18.64 5.24
N LYS A 150 5.79 18.57 3.99
CA LYS A 150 6.60 19.65 3.38
C LYS A 150 5.79 20.92 3.11
N ASN A 151 4.52 20.79 2.73
CA ASN A 151 3.64 21.91 2.44
C ASN A 151 3.00 22.50 3.71
N THR A 152 3.06 21.80 4.85
CA THR A 152 2.56 22.34 6.12
C THR A 152 3.54 23.39 6.64
N PRO A 153 3.11 24.66 6.86
CA PRO A 153 3.98 25.68 7.41
C PRO A 153 4.48 25.27 8.81
N PRO A 154 5.72 25.61 9.17
CA PRO A 154 6.28 25.26 10.45
C PRO A 154 5.40 25.84 11.57
N LYS A 155 5.05 24.99 12.53
CA LYS A 155 4.22 25.38 13.68
C LYS A 155 4.93 26.52 14.44
N LYS A 156 4.29 27.69 14.50
CA LYS A 156 4.83 28.81 15.28
C LYS A 156 4.93 28.38 16.74
N MET A 157 6.13 28.39 17.27
CA MET A 157 6.35 28.08 18.69
C MET A 157 5.80 29.23 19.53
N GLY A 158 5.09 28.92 20.62
CA GLY A 158 4.67 29.91 21.61
C GLY A 158 5.88 30.55 22.29
N LYS A 159 5.74 31.81 22.75
CA LYS A 159 6.81 32.50 23.47
C LYS A 159 7.38 31.67 24.64
N GLY A 160 6.51 30.95 25.37
CA GLY A 160 6.94 30.08 26.47
C GLY A 160 7.80 28.92 26.05
N ASP A 161 7.47 28.30 24.90
CA ASP A 161 8.23 27.16 24.36
C ASP A 161 9.60 27.61 23.82
N ILE A 162 9.65 28.82 23.22
CA ILE A 162 10.90 29.43 22.79
C ILE A 162 11.82 29.70 24.01
N MET A 163 11.25 30.23 25.07
CA MET A 163 12.00 30.48 26.30
C MET A 163 12.54 29.19 26.94
N ARG A 164 11.71 28.15 27.04
CA ARG A 164 12.12 26.82 27.55
C ARG A 164 13.24 26.22 26.70
N ARG A 165 13.08 26.25 25.35
CA ARG A 165 14.10 25.76 24.42
C ARG A 165 15.42 26.51 24.58
N ASN A 166 15.36 27.84 24.64
CA ASN A 166 16.57 28.66 24.80
C ASN A 166 17.24 28.41 26.16
N ALA A 167 16.47 28.28 27.25
CA ALA A 167 16.99 27.91 28.56
C ALA A 167 17.70 26.56 28.55
N ALA A 168 17.10 25.55 27.93
CA ALA A 168 17.67 24.20 27.78
C ALA A 168 18.97 24.23 26.95
N LEU A 169 19.01 24.97 25.85
CA LEU A 169 20.21 25.15 25.01
C LEU A 169 21.32 25.86 25.78
N ASN A 170 20.99 26.92 26.54
CA ASN A 170 21.96 27.63 27.34
C ASN A 170 22.51 26.76 28.47
N ALA A 171 21.66 25.97 29.14
CA ALA A 171 22.09 25.01 30.15
C ALA A 171 23.07 23.98 29.57
N LYS A 172 22.76 23.43 28.39
CA LYS A 172 23.63 22.49 27.69
C LYS A 172 25.00 23.13 27.34
N ARG A 173 24.99 24.35 26.81
CA ARG A 173 26.23 25.09 26.51
C ARG A 173 27.07 25.38 27.75
N ARG A 174 26.45 25.79 28.85
CA ARG A 174 27.15 26.01 30.14
C ARG A 174 27.83 24.74 30.63
N ASN A 175 27.12 23.60 30.56
CA ASN A 175 27.70 22.32 30.95
C ASN A 175 28.86 21.90 30.03
N GLN A 176 28.77 22.15 28.72
CA GLN A 176 29.84 21.83 27.77
C GLN A 176 31.07 22.72 27.92
N LEU A 177 30.88 24.01 28.25
CA LEU A 177 31.96 24.99 28.37
C LEU A 177 32.45 25.15 29.82
N ASN A 178 31.84 24.41 30.76
CA ASN A 178 32.15 24.48 32.20
C ASN A 178 32.11 25.91 32.78
N THR A 179 31.19 26.75 32.27
CA THR A 179 31.04 28.15 32.66
C THR A 179 29.81 28.36 33.53
N LYS A 180 29.90 29.26 34.51
CA LYS A 180 28.76 29.60 35.40
C LYS A 180 27.82 30.67 34.81
N GLY A 181 28.06 31.16 33.62
CA GLY A 181 27.17 32.02 32.88
C GLY A 181 27.55 33.38 32.75
#